data_6dafb5755c78ab71ccffcaca1989ffa8
#
_entry.id   6dafb5755c78ab71ccffcaca1989ffa8
#
_cell.length_a   1.000
_cell.length_b   1.000
_cell.length_c   1.000
_cell.angle_alpha   90.00
_cell.angle_beta   90.00
_cell.angle_gamma   90.00
#
_symmetry.space_group_name_H-M   'P 1'
#
loop_
_entity.id
_entity.type
_entity.pdbx_description
1 polymer ?
#
loop_
_entity_poly.entity_id
_entity_poly.type
_entity_poly.pdbx_seq_one_letter_code
_entity_poly.pdbx_strand_id
1 'polypeptide(L)'
;MKTTQPPLTRRRFLRVVTTSAAVAATHRWPGLAAASEKPRAHKTILSFYCDDTSPYTAGAKAFQTFLDFCAEHHIAGESSVILGMGGHAMTRNSTDEERAFLQQVQRAWDCGIDSHMELMTHHGLFDFDANHETKDAVHEGLWIHEPDVTAEQYEHYFSNIIAEAGRAGIRLTGLTWPGCGCEKCKQRYAALRAAGPKEPNPEFWKALLSLAKQGKFRSRTVPCFFDASETKGDIHEKAADGPCAVFDLMPNANDRFGTWTNSPDKVNADYYLSADGKSGILARHIEAGAPYALWYSHWQGLNPAKGVGWRAFVMVIERIQTHLRDRVVWMRPSDITNRYHAAGGWSFLDAMG
;
A
#
# COMPACT_ATOMS: atom_id res chain seq x y z
N MET A 1 -11.59 -49.62 29.76
CA MET A 1 -13.00 -49.37 29.45
C MET A 1 -13.07 -48.32 28.36
N LYS A 2 -13.37 -48.73 27.12
CA LYS A 2 -13.58 -47.83 25.98
C LYS A 2 -15.05 -47.49 25.89
N THR A 3 -15.44 -46.26 26.15
CA THR A 3 -16.82 -45.80 25.94
C THR A 3 -16.98 -45.38 24.46
N THR A 4 -17.69 -46.20 23.71
CA THR A 4 -18.13 -45.91 22.34
C THR A 4 -19.37 -45.02 22.39
N GLN A 5 -19.29 -43.82 21.82
CA GLN A 5 -20.48 -42.98 21.60
C GLN A 5 -21.30 -43.51 20.37
N PRO A 6 -22.61 -43.48 20.44
CA PRO A 6 -23.46 -43.95 19.33
C PRO A 6 -23.52 -42.90 18.19
N PRO A 7 -23.71 -43.34 16.91
CA PRO A 7 -23.73 -42.45 15.77
C PRO A 7 -24.99 -41.54 15.72
N LEU A 8 -24.80 -40.28 15.37
CA LEU A 8 -25.85 -39.27 15.18
C LEU A 8 -26.77 -39.66 14.02
N THR A 9 -28.03 -39.78 14.25
CA THR A 9 -29.04 -40.11 13.21
C THR A 9 -29.47 -38.85 12.44
N ARG A 10 -29.81 -39.07 11.15
CA ARG A 10 -30.20 -38.04 10.15
C ARG A 10 -31.33 -37.07 10.61
N ARG A 11 -32.12 -37.44 11.60
CA ARG A 11 -33.24 -36.63 12.15
C ARG A 11 -32.78 -35.51 13.11
N ARG A 12 -31.59 -35.62 13.68
CA ARG A 12 -31.04 -34.54 14.56
C ARG A 12 -30.35 -33.44 13.76
N PHE A 13 -29.89 -33.73 12.56
CA PHE A 13 -29.23 -32.75 11.69
C PHE A 13 -30.22 -31.71 11.10
N LEU A 14 -31.46 -32.13 10.79
CA LEU A 14 -32.47 -31.24 10.22
C LEU A 14 -33.12 -30.27 11.23
N ARG A 15 -32.98 -30.50 12.54
CA ARG A 15 -33.52 -29.58 13.57
C ARG A 15 -32.56 -28.45 13.96
N VAL A 16 -31.27 -28.55 13.64
CA VAL A 16 -30.27 -27.50 13.91
C VAL A 16 -30.19 -26.49 12.77
N VAL A 17 -30.60 -26.89 11.54
CA VAL A 17 -30.51 -26.00 10.36
C VAL A 17 -31.72 -25.05 10.22
N THR A 18 -32.85 -25.35 10.89
CA THR A 18 -34.09 -24.55 10.76
C THR A 18 -34.18 -23.39 11.79
N THR A 19 -33.30 -23.32 12.78
CA THR A 19 -33.31 -22.20 13.74
C THR A 19 -32.29 -21.11 13.45
N SER A 20 -31.39 -21.29 12.47
CA SER A 20 -30.38 -20.28 12.08
C SER A 20 -30.80 -19.38 10.90
N ALA A 21 -31.96 -19.64 10.27
CA ALA A 21 -32.40 -18.86 9.10
C ALA A 21 -33.30 -17.65 9.42
N ALA A 22 -33.60 -17.39 10.69
CA ALA A 22 -34.55 -16.34 11.09
C ALA A 22 -33.89 -15.08 11.70
N VAL A 23 -32.55 -14.99 11.81
CA VAL A 23 -31.85 -13.81 12.39
C VAL A 23 -31.09 -12.98 11.36
N ALA A 24 -31.08 -13.39 10.08
CA ALA A 24 -30.33 -12.68 9.01
C ALA A 24 -31.11 -11.55 8.31
N ALA A 25 -32.25 -11.10 8.85
CA ALA A 25 -33.14 -10.16 8.10
C ALA A 25 -33.30 -8.76 8.73
N THR A 26 -32.48 -8.34 9.70
CA THR A 26 -32.65 -6.99 10.29
C THR A 26 -31.36 -6.20 10.52
N HIS A 27 -30.26 -6.53 9.91
CA HIS A 27 -29.15 -5.56 9.83
C HIS A 27 -29.26 -4.77 8.53
N ARG A 28 -30.26 -3.86 8.47
CA ARG A 28 -30.20 -2.70 7.57
C ARG A 28 -28.99 -1.89 8.00
N TRP A 29 -28.02 -1.80 7.14
CA TRP A 29 -26.96 -0.81 7.24
C TRP A 29 -27.60 0.58 7.29
N PRO A 30 -27.40 1.37 8.35
CA PRO A 30 -27.87 2.75 8.38
C PRO A 30 -26.82 3.60 7.64
N GLY A 31 -26.86 3.59 6.31
CA GLY A 31 -25.87 4.34 5.52
C GLY A 31 -26.27 4.56 4.06
N LEU A 32 -27.33 3.88 3.57
CA LEU A 32 -27.69 3.98 2.15
C LEU A 32 -29.05 4.63 1.89
N ALA A 33 -29.64 5.32 2.87
CA ALA A 33 -30.92 5.98 2.71
C ALA A 33 -30.87 7.49 3.06
N ALA A 34 -29.89 8.22 2.55
CA ALA A 34 -29.88 9.68 2.51
C ALA A 34 -29.18 10.19 1.26
N ALA A 35 -29.49 9.62 0.10
CA ALA A 35 -28.96 10.09 -1.18
C ALA A 35 -30.00 11.02 -1.84
N SER A 36 -30.15 12.25 -1.32
CA SER A 36 -30.68 13.37 -2.12
C SER A 36 -29.98 14.70 -1.81
N GLU A 37 -28.83 14.68 -1.14
CA GLU A 37 -27.93 15.82 -1.22
C GLU A 37 -27.20 15.75 -2.56
N LYS A 38 -27.24 16.85 -3.33
CA LYS A 38 -26.39 17.01 -4.53
C LYS A 38 -24.97 16.62 -4.14
N PRO A 39 -24.25 15.82 -4.96
CA PRO A 39 -22.86 15.48 -4.67
C PRO A 39 -22.11 16.77 -4.33
N ARG A 40 -21.47 16.81 -3.16
CA ARG A 40 -20.62 17.95 -2.79
C ARG A 40 -19.61 18.17 -3.90
N ALA A 41 -19.46 19.42 -4.32
CA ALA A 41 -18.57 19.78 -5.43
C ALA A 41 -17.09 19.82 -4.98
N HIS A 42 -16.60 18.79 -4.27
CA HIS A 42 -15.18 18.69 -3.95
C HIS A 42 -14.44 17.87 -5.02
N LYS A 43 -13.17 18.17 -5.21
CA LYS A 43 -12.31 17.39 -6.07
C LYS A 43 -11.97 16.05 -5.41
N THR A 44 -12.02 14.97 -6.18
CA THR A 44 -11.54 13.66 -5.72
C THR A 44 -10.00 13.65 -5.72
N ILE A 45 -9.39 13.21 -4.62
CA ILE A 45 -7.94 13.05 -4.55
C ILE A 45 -7.54 11.83 -5.41
N LEU A 46 -6.53 12.00 -6.24
CA LEU A 46 -5.85 10.91 -6.93
C LEU A 46 -4.51 10.62 -6.29
N SER A 47 -4.18 9.35 -6.17
CA SER A 47 -2.88 8.87 -5.71
C SER A 47 -2.62 7.45 -6.22
N PHE A 48 -1.40 6.94 -6.00
CA PHE A 48 -1.06 5.55 -6.31
C PHE A 48 0.06 5.05 -5.40
N TYR A 49 0.16 3.73 -5.30
CA TYR A 49 1.32 3.00 -4.78
C TYR A 49 2.03 2.28 -5.91
N CYS A 50 3.36 2.23 -5.84
CA CYS A 50 4.20 1.49 -6.77
C CYS A 50 5.18 0.61 -5.99
N ASP A 51 4.87 -0.68 -5.89
CA ASP A 51 5.63 -1.66 -5.13
C ASP A 51 6.86 -2.17 -5.87
N ASP A 52 7.78 -2.80 -5.16
CA ASP A 52 8.96 -3.51 -5.67
C ASP A 52 10.05 -2.63 -6.31
N THR A 53 10.16 -1.37 -5.92
CA THR A 53 11.15 -0.46 -6.53
C THR A 53 12.56 -0.69 -5.97
N SER A 54 13.45 -1.14 -6.82
CA SER A 54 14.86 -1.36 -6.50
C SER A 54 15.73 -1.21 -7.74
N PRO A 55 17.06 -1.05 -7.63
CA PRO A 55 17.94 -0.97 -8.79
C PRO A 55 17.91 -2.26 -9.64
N TYR A 56 17.63 -3.41 -9.03
CA TYR A 56 17.58 -4.71 -9.68
C TYR A 56 16.31 -4.93 -10.51
N THR A 57 15.21 -4.33 -10.09
CA THR A 57 13.93 -4.36 -10.81
C THR A 57 13.78 -3.20 -11.79
N ALA A 58 14.31 -2.03 -11.41
CA ALA A 58 14.10 -0.77 -12.12
C ALA A 58 15.24 -0.38 -13.04
N GLY A 59 16.46 -0.39 -12.49
CA GLY A 59 17.54 0.42 -13.01
C GLY A 59 17.33 1.93 -12.75
N ALA A 60 18.42 2.62 -12.42
CA ALA A 60 18.41 4.04 -12.08
C ALA A 60 17.81 4.92 -13.20
N LYS A 61 18.12 4.60 -14.44
CA LYS A 61 17.65 5.37 -15.62
C LYS A 61 16.15 5.23 -15.84
N ALA A 62 15.59 4.05 -15.66
CA ALA A 62 14.15 3.86 -15.78
C ALA A 62 13.39 4.58 -14.67
N PHE A 63 13.92 4.52 -13.42
CA PHE A 63 13.31 5.23 -12.31
C PHE A 63 13.41 6.76 -12.49
N GLN A 64 14.53 7.27 -13.02
CA GLN A 64 14.63 8.67 -13.41
C GLN A 64 13.52 9.05 -14.41
N THR A 65 13.32 8.26 -15.48
CA THR A 65 12.28 8.53 -16.49
C THR A 65 10.88 8.58 -15.89
N PHE A 66 10.59 7.67 -14.94
CA PHE A 66 9.32 7.67 -14.21
C PHE A 66 9.14 8.94 -13.36
N LEU A 67 10.16 9.34 -12.62
CA LEU A 67 10.11 10.55 -11.78
C LEU A 67 9.98 11.83 -12.62
N ASP A 68 10.71 11.92 -13.72
CA ASP A 68 10.64 13.06 -14.64
C ASP A 68 9.23 13.18 -15.23
N PHE A 69 8.62 12.06 -15.63
CA PHE A 69 7.23 12.02 -16.07
C PHE A 69 6.25 12.46 -14.98
N CYS A 70 6.41 11.97 -13.75
CA CYS A 70 5.56 12.39 -12.63
C CYS A 70 5.65 13.91 -12.37
N ALA A 71 6.85 14.46 -12.40
CA ALA A 71 7.08 15.89 -12.20
C ALA A 71 6.49 16.74 -13.34
N GLU A 72 6.69 16.34 -14.61
CA GLU A 72 6.18 17.02 -15.79
C GLU A 72 4.64 17.09 -15.78
N HIS A 73 3.99 15.99 -15.40
CA HIS A 73 2.53 15.89 -15.40
C HIS A 73 1.90 16.28 -14.05
N HIS A 74 2.68 16.75 -13.08
CA HIS A 74 2.22 17.16 -11.74
C HIS A 74 1.39 16.10 -11.03
N ILE A 75 1.76 14.84 -11.19
CA ILE A 75 1.11 13.70 -10.52
C ILE A 75 1.84 13.35 -9.23
N ALA A 76 1.09 12.87 -8.24
CA ALA A 76 1.63 12.52 -6.95
C ALA A 76 1.19 11.11 -6.53
N GLY A 77 2.06 10.42 -5.84
CA GLY A 77 1.84 9.06 -5.37
C GLY A 77 2.98 8.60 -4.48
N GLU A 78 3.24 7.32 -4.52
CA GLU A 78 4.25 6.66 -3.71
C GLU A 78 5.04 5.65 -4.56
N SER A 79 6.29 5.47 -4.21
CA SER A 79 7.13 4.37 -4.65
C SER A 79 7.83 3.75 -3.44
N SER A 80 7.58 2.47 -3.21
CA SER A 80 8.28 1.73 -2.16
C SER A 80 9.75 1.49 -2.54
N VAL A 81 10.62 1.41 -1.55
CA VAL A 81 12.06 1.23 -1.77
C VAL A 81 12.57 0.06 -0.95
N ILE A 82 13.20 -0.90 -1.64
CA ILE A 82 13.81 -2.09 -1.04
C ILE A 82 15.32 -1.87 -0.97
N LEU A 83 15.85 -1.49 0.19
CA LEU A 83 17.25 -1.10 0.35
C LEU A 83 18.24 -2.27 0.40
N GLY A 84 17.77 -3.49 0.62
CA GLY A 84 18.59 -4.69 0.78
C GLY A 84 18.31 -5.80 -0.23
N MET A 85 17.61 -5.53 -1.34
CA MET A 85 17.20 -6.56 -2.31
C MET A 85 18.37 -7.34 -2.94
N GLY A 86 19.57 -6.79 -2.97
CA GLY A 86 20.79 -7.48 -3.45
C GLY A 86 21.45 -8.38 -2.41
N GLY A 87 20.80 -8.63 -1.27
CA GLY A 87 21.36 -9.41 -0.16
C GLY A 87 22.35 -8.62 0.72
N HIS A 88 22.56 -7.34 0.44
CA HIS A 88 23.31 -6.38 1.24
C HIS A 88 22.62 -5.02 1.23
N ALA A 89 22.89 -4.18 2.23
CA ALA A 89 22.39 -2.82 2.22
C ALA A 89 23.09 -2.01 1.13
N MET A 90 22.33 -1.54 0.13
CA MET A 90 22.87 -0.79 -1.00
C MET A 90 23.43 0.60 -0.60
N THR A 91 23.25 1.00 0.65
CA THR A 91 23.85 2.21 1.23
C THR A 91 25.27 1.98 1.74
N ARG A 92 25.75 0.71 1.76
CA ARG A 92 27.09 0.30 2.19
C ARG A 92 27.76 -0.46 1.04
N ASN A 93 28.93 0.01 0.62
CA ASN A 93 29.69 -0.61 -0.49
C ASN A 93 28.88 -0.69 -1.82
N SER A 94 28.13 0.39 -2.11
CA SER A 94 27.25 0.47 -3.27
C SER A 94 27.99 0.28 -4.60
N THR A 95 27.38 -0.41 -5.53
CA THR A 95 27.75 -0.38 -6.95
C THR A 95 27.42 0.99 -7.56
N ASP A 96 27.91 1.27 -8.76
CA ASP A 96 27.58 2.53 -9.46
C ASP A 96 26.08 2.64 -9.76
N GLU A 97 25.43 1.52 -10.13
CA GLU A 97 23.99 1.45 -10.39
C GLU A 97 23.16 1.71 -9.14
N GLU A 98 23.56 1.12 -8.00
CA GLU A 98 22.89 1.37 -6.71
C GLU A 98 23.03 2.83 -6.27
N ARG A 99 24.22 3.43 -6.42
CA ARG A 99 24.42 4.85 -6.12
C ARG A 99 23.55 5.73 -7.01
N ALA A 100 23.52 5.45 -8.31
CA ALA A 100 22.68 6.19 -9.25
C ALA A 100 21.19 6.06 -8.92
N PHE A 101 20.75 4.86 -8.53
CA PHE A 101 19.38 4.62 -8.11
C PHE A 101 19.03 5.41 -6.82
N LEU A 102 19.87 5.34 -5.78
CA LEU A 102 19.66 6.08 -4.53
C LEU A 102 19.57 7.59 -4.75
N GLN A 103 20.34 8.14 -5.71
CA GLN A 103 20.23 9.54 -6.11
C GLN A 103 18.85 9.87 -6.68
N GLN A 104 18.22 8.94 -7.42
CA GLN A 104 16.87 9.14 -7.92
C GLN A 104 15.84 9.06 -6.78
N VAL A 105 16.02 8.13 -5.82
CA VAL A 105 15.12 8.05 -4.64
C VAL A 105 15.19 9.35 -3.82
N GLN A 106 16.36 9.98 -3.68
CA GLN A 106 16.47 11.30 -3.03
C GLN A 106 15.62 12.38 -3.72
N ARG A 107 15.52 12.33 -5.07
CA ARG A 107 14.71 13.26 -5.86
C ARG A 107 13.21 13.00 -5.79
N ALA A 108 12.79 11.78 -5.41
CA ALA A 108 11.39 11.35 -5.51
C ALA A 108 10.42 12.34 -4.86
N TRP A 109 10.77 12.85 -3.67
CA TRP A 109 9.96 13.84 -2.97
C TRP A 109 9.71 15.12 -3.78
N ASP A 110 10.73 15.65 -4.43
CA ASP A 110 10.63 16.89 -5.22
C ASP A 110 9.86 16.65 -6.53
N CYS A 111 9.76 15.38 -6.95
CA CYS A 111 8.94 14.94 -8.08
C CYS A 111 7.49 14.57 -7.71
N GLY A 112 7.06 14.81 -6.47
CA GLY A 112 5.71 14.50 -6.02
C GLY A 112 5.52 13.06 -5.50
N ILE A 113 6.59 12.30 -5.31
CA ILE A 113 6.55 10.88 -4.96
C ILE A 113 7.04 10.66 -3.53
N ASP A 114 6.20 10.05 -2.69
CA ASP A 114 6.59 9.51 -1.39
C ASP A 114 7.56 8.33 -1.55
N SER A 115 8.45 8.16 -0.58
CA SER A 115 9.30 6.97 -0.50
C SER A 115 8.90 6.18 0.74
N HIS A 116 8.27 5.04 0.55
CA HIS A 116 7.98 4.09 1.63
C HIS A 116 9.12 3.08 1.79
N MET A 117 9.33 2.58 2.99
CA MET A 117 10.11 1.35 3.15
C MET A 117 9.21 0.16 2.77
N GLU A 118 9.68 -0.67 1.88
CA GLU A 118 9.09 -2.00 1.65
C GLU A 118 9.88 -3.03 2.44
N LEU A 119 10.01 -2.77 3.75
CA LEU A 119 10.96 -3.36 4.67
C LEU A 119 12.39 -3.28 4.15
N MET A 120 13.25 -4.26 4.45
CA MET A 120 14.67 -4.19 4.07
C MET A 120 14.99 -4.98 2.81
N THR A 121 14.52 -6.23 2.72
CA THR A 121 14.96 -7.18 1.70
C THR A 121 13.83 -7.64 0.77
N HIS A 122 12.59 -7.53 1.17
CA HIS A 122 11.43 -8.19 0.57
C HIS A 122 11.48 -9.74 0.67
N HIS A 123 12.43 -10.28 1.43
CA HIS A 123 12.62 -11.72 1.63
C HIS A 123 12.83 -12.04 3.11
N GLY A 124 13.98 -12.55 3.50
CA GLY A 124 14.32 -12.85 4.88
C GLY A 124 14.65 -11.61 5.71
N LEU A 125 14.65 -11.73 7.02
CA LEU A 125 15.11 -10.66 7.90
C LEU A 125 16.57 -10.30 7.62
N PHE A 126 16.93 -9.05 7.85
CA PHE A 126 18.26 -8.54 7.57
C PHE A 126 19.09 -8.42 8.85
N ASP A 127 20.31 -8.93 8.83
CA ASP A 127 21.32 -8.69 9.85
C ASP A 127 22.11 -7.43 9.50
N PHE A 128 21.84 -6.34 10.23
CA PHE A 128 22.45 -5.04 9.98
C PHE A 128 23.93 -4.98 10.37
N ASP A 129 24.36 -5.79 11.33
CA ASP A 129 25.77 -5.85 11.76
C ASP A 129 26.61 -6.62 10.75
N ALA A 130 26.12 -7.76 10.31
CA ALA A 130 26.76 -8.58 9.29
C ALA A 130 26.53 -8.04 7.85
N ASN A 131 25.62 -7.09 7.67
CA ASN A 131 25.24 -6.49 6.39
C ASN A 131 24.79 -7.50 5.34
N HIS A 132 23.95 -8.44 5.72
CA HIS A 132 23.39 -9.43 4.80
C HIS A 132 22.01 -9.93 5.25
N GLU A 133 21.25 -10.49 4.31
CA GLU A 133 20.01 -11.20 4.57
C GLU A 133 20.28 -12.52 5.32
N THR A 134 19.47 -12.82 6.34
CA THR A 134 19.57 -14.06 7.11
C THR A 134 18.84 -15.19 6.38
N LYS A 135 19.59 -16.24 5.98
CA LYS A 135 19.07 -17.32 5.11
C LYS A 135 17.96 -18.18 5.74
N ASP A 136 17.95 -18.28 7.06
CA ASP A 136 17.00 -19.13 7.80
C ASP A 136 15.86 -18.33 8.45
N ALA A 137 15.79 -17.04 8.18
CA ALA A 137 14.82 -16.16 8.78
C ALA A 137 13.41 -16.34 8.21
N VAL A 138 12.43 -15.97 9.01
CA VAL A 138 11.06 -15.75 8.57
C VAL A 138 11.05 -14.65 7.51
N HIS A 139 10.25 -14.81 6.46
CA HIS A 139 10.05 -13.77 5.47
C HIS A 139 9.54 -12.48 6.15
N GLU A 140 10.10 -11.32 5.80
CA GLU A 140 9.76 -10.04 6.43
C GLU A 140 8.25 -9.77 6.45
N GLY A 141 7.56 -10.05 5.35
CA GLY A 141 6.10 -9.90 5.25
C GLY A 141 5.29 -10.85 6.13
N LEU A 142 5.88 -11.96 6.61
CA LEU A 142 5.26 -12.85 7.59
C LEU A 142 5.61 -12.47 9.02
N TRP A 143 6.82 -11.96 9.23
CA TRP A 143 7.33 -11.59 10.54
C TRP A 143 6.45 -10.56 11.24
N ILE A 144 5.86 -9.62 10.51
CA ILE A 144 4.95 -8.61 11.07
C ILE A 144 3.65 -9.18 11.64
N HIS A 145 3.33 -10.44 11.37
CA HIS A 145 2.16 -11.15 11.92
C HIS A 145 2.53 -12.09 13.08
N GLU A 146 3.81 -12.23 13.40
CA GLU A 146 4.22 -13.15 14.47
C GLU A 146 3.77 -12.59 15.83
N PRO A 147 3.02 -13.38 16.63
CA PRO A 147 2.36 -12.88 17.85
C PRO A 147 3.34 -12.54 18.99
N ASP A 148 4.52 -13.16 18.98
CA ASP A 148 5.51 -13.03 20.04
C ASP A 148 6.51 -11.90 19.81
N VAL A 149 6.41 -11.18 18.68
CA VAL A 149 7.29 -10.05 18.37
C VAL A 149 6.79 -8.80 19.11
N THR A 150 7.67 -8.16 19.87
CA THR A 150 7.33 -6.98 20.66
C THR A 150 7.46 -5.68 19.87
N ALA A 151 6.86 -4.60 20.36
CA ALA A 151 6.99 -3.28 19.76
C ALA A 151 8.45 -2.82 19.70
N GLU A 152 9.27 -3.12 20.70
CA GLU A 152 10.68 -2.76 20.75
C GLU A 152 11.48 -3.50 19.67
N GLN A 153 11.14 -4.75 19.36
CA GLN A 153 11.80 -5.52 18.30
C GLN A 153 11.46 -4.94 16.92
N TYR A 154 10.19 -4.59 16.67
CA TYR A 154 9.79 -3.90 15.44
C TYR A 154 10.45 -2.53 15.33
N GLU A 155 10.41 -1.74 16.41
CA GLU A 155 11.01 -0.40 16.44
C GLU A 155 12.52 -0.45 16.16
N HIS A 156 13.23 -1.41 16.77
CA HIS A 156 14.65 -1.61 16.50
C HIS A 156 14.91 -1.93 15.02
N TYR A 157 14.18 -2.87 14.45
CA TYR A 157 14.34 -3.27 13.05
C TYR A 157 14.06 -2.11 12.09
N PHE A 158 12.94 -1.43 12.26
CA PHE A 158 12.55 -0.29 11.42
C PHE A 158 13.49 0.91 11.60
N SER A 159 13.97 1.16 12.82
CA SER A 159 14.98 2.19 13.06
C SER A 159 16.26 1.96 12.25
N ASN A 160 16.68 0.71 12.13
CA ASN A 160 17.83 0.35 11.32
C ASN A 160 17.58 0.57 9.82
N ILE A 161 16.40 0.20 9.30
CA ILE A 161 16.01 0.50 7.91
C ILE A 161 16.01 2.01 7.66
N ILE A 162 15.41 2.79 8.55
CA ILE A 162 15.35 4.25 8.46
C ILE A 162 16.76 4.84 8.52
N ALA A 163 17.63 4.29 9.36
CA ALA A 163 19.03 4.72 9.43
C ALA A 163 19.79 4.40 8.13
N GLU A 164 19.56 3.25 7.52
CA GLU A 164 20.13 2.94 6.20
C GLU A 164 19.63 3.92 5.13
N ALA A 165 18.33 4.20 5.05
CA ALA A 165 17.79 5.24 4.16
C ALA A 165 18.45 6.60 4.41
N GLY A 166 18.61 6.97 5.70
CA GLY A 166 19.25 8.19 6.12
C GLY A 166 20.72 8.30 5.69
N ARG A 167 21.48 7.19 5.61
CA ARG A 167 22.86 7.20 5.07
C ARG A 167 22.90 7.66 3.62
N ALA A 168 21.88 7.34 2.86
CA ALA A 168 21.69 7.81 1.49
C ALA A 168 20.97 9.16 1.40
N GLY A 169 20.76 9.89 2.50
CA GLY A 169 20.01 11.15 2.50
C GLY A 169 18.51 11.03 2.20
N ILE A 170 17.97 9.82 2.28
CA ILE A 170 16.55 9.54 2.02
C ILE A 170 15.78 9.64 3.34
N ARG A 171 14.67 10.39 3.33
CA ARG A 171 13.71 10.44 4.44
C ARG A 171 12.45 9.71 4.02
N LEU A 172 12.23 8.55 4.60
CA LEU A 172 11.06 7.72 4.36
C LEU A 172 9.78 8.41 4.89
N THR A 173 8.68 8.21 4.19
CA THR A 173 7.37 8.80 4.51
C THR A 173 6.39 7.79 5.10
N GLY A 174 6.57 6.51 4.81
CA GLY A 174 5.64 5.46 5.22
C GLY A 174 6.20 4.06 5.04
N LEU A 175 5.30 3.10 5.02
CA LEU A 175 5.60 1.69 4.87
C LEU A 175 4.66 1.03 3.84
N THR A 176 5.24 0.25 2.95
CA THR A 176 4.52 -0.68 2.08
C THR A 176 4.82 -2.10 2.54
N TRP A 177 3.77 -2.90 2.67
CA TRP A 177 3.92 -4.29 3.11
C TRP A 177 4.46 -5.17 1.98
N PRO A 178 5.58 -5.89 2.19
CA PRO A 178 6.12 -6.77 1.18
C PRO A 178 5.28 -8.04 1.07
N GLY A 179 4.50 -8.15 0.00
CA GLY A 179 3.84 -9.39 -0.34
C GLY A 179 4.86 -10.50 -0.67
N CYS A 180 4.50 -11.75 -0.47
CA CYS A 180 5.36 -12.87 -0.89
C CYS A 180 4.60 -13.84 -1.77
N GLY A 181 5.11 -14.05 -2.98
CA GLY A 181 4.58 -15.00 -3.95
C GLY A 181 5.11 -16.43 -3.81
N CYS A 182 6.07 -16.70 -2.92
CA CYS A 182 6.65 -18.04 -2.77
C CYS A 182 5.65 -19.03 -2.14
N GLU A 183 5.79 -20.33 -2.45
CA GLU A 183 4.85 -21.36 -1.99
C GLU A 183 4.81 -21.49 -0.46
N LYS A 184 5.94 -21.37 0.21
CA LYS A 184 6.05 -21.39 1.68
C LYS A 184 5.25 -20.25 2.30
N CYS A 185 5.36 -19.04 1.76
CA CYS A 185 4.61 -17.88 2.20
C CYS A 185 3.12 -18.03 1.93
N LYS A 186 2.72 -18.50 0.75
CA LYS A 186 1.31 -18.77 0.44
C LYS A 186 0.66 -19.72 1.43
N GLN A 187 1.36 -20.81 1.79
CA GLN A 187 0.87 -21.77 2.79
C GLN A 187 0.74 -21.12 4.18
N ARG A 188 1.73 -20.32 4.60
CA ARG A 188 1.67 -19.61 5.87
C ARG A 188 0.57 -18.55 5.89
N TYR A 189 0.42 -17.77 4.81
CA TYR A 189 -0.70 -16.83 4.68
C TYR A 189 -2.05 -17.52 4.68
N ALA A 190 -2.19 -18.67 4.05
CA ALA A 190 -3.42 -19.45 4.10
C ALA A 190 -3.77 -19.86 5.53
N ALA A 191 -2.77 -20.29 6.32
CA ALA A 191 -2.94 -20.63 7.73
C ALA A 191 -3.33 -19.40 8.58
N LEU A 192 -2.67 -18.27 8.38
CA LEU A 192 -3.01 -17.01 9.07
C LEU A 192 -4.43 -16.54 8.74
N ARG A 193 -4.84 -16.63 7.48
CA ARG A 193 -6.21 -16.31 7.04
C ARG A 193 -7.26 -17.22 7.64
N ALA A 194 -6.95 -18.51 7.80
CA ALA A 194 -7.85 -19.48 8.42
C ALA A 194 -7.99 -19.25 9.93
N ALA A 195 -6.99 -18.62 10.57
CA ALA A 195 -6.98 -18.36 12.01
C ALA A 195 -7.68 -17.02 12.39
N GLY A 196 -7.92 -16.12 11.44
CA GLY A 196 -8.56 -14.83 11.70
C GLY A 196 -8.25 -13.74 10.67
N PRO A 197 -8.54 -12.46 10.97
CA PRO A 197 -8.22 -11.34 10.11
C PRO A 197 -6.70 -11.20 9.91
N LYS A 198 -6.31 -10.75 8.71
CA LYS A 198 -4.91 -10.55 8.30
C LYS A 198 -4.22 -9.34 8.95
N GLU A 199 -4.73 -8.84 10.02
CA GLU A 199 -4.11 -7.71 10.70
C GLU A 199 -2.69 -8.07 11.16
N PRO A 200 -1.73 -7.16 11.08
CA PRO A 200 -0.45 -7.29 11.76
C PRO A 200 -0.63 -7.45 13.26
N ASN A 201 0.40 -7.97 13.89
CA ASN A 201 0.52 -7.90 15.35
C ASN A 201 0.30 -6.43 15.81
N PRO A 202 -0.57 -6.15 16.81
CA PRO A 202 -0.79 -4.79 17.31
C PRO A 202 0.48 -4.03 17.72
N GLU A 203 1.52 -4.77 18.15
CA GLU A 203 2.82 -4.21 18.52
C GLU A 203 3.55 -3.55 17.32
N PHE A 204 3.28 -4.04 16.12
CA PHE A 204 3.77 -3.42 14.87
C PHE A 204 3.29 -1.96 14.71
N TRP A 205 2.01 -1.70 14.95
CA TRP A 205 1.44 -0.36 14.85
C TRP A 205 1.97 0.57 15.94
N LYS A 206 2.19 0.05 17.15
CA LYS A 206 2.81 0.79 18.27
C LYS A 206 4.23 1.21 17.94
N ALA A 207 5.02 0.32 17.33
CA ALA A 207 6.38 0.62 16.90
C ALA A 207 6.43 1.75 15.87
N LEU A 208 5.58 1.71 14.83
CA LEU A 208 5.50 2.78 13.83
C LEU A 208 5.08 4.12 14.46
N LEU A 209 4.11 4.11 15.38
CA LEU A 209 3.72 5.32 16.11
C LEU A 209 4.87 5.88 16.96
N SER A 210 5.60 5.01 17.66
CA SER A 210 6.79 5.41 18.44
C SER A 210 7.82 6.10 17.55
N LEU A 211 8.12 5.54 16.39
CA LEU A 211 9.05 6.11 15.42
C LEU A 211 8.56 7.46 14.84
N ALA A 212 7.26 7.58 14.59
CA ALA A 212 6.65 8.84 14.17
C ALA A 212 6.81 9.93 15.24
N LYS A 213 6.58 9.61 16.51
CA LYS A 213 6.78 10.51 17.66
C LYS A 213 8.23 10.95 17.82
N GLN A 214 9.19 10.08 17.50
CA GLN A 214 10.62 10.39 17.49
C GLN A 214 11.06 11.22 16.26
N GLY A 215 10.14 11.50 15.32
CA GLY A 215 10.48 12.25 14.09
C GLY A 215 11.35 11.47 13.10
N LYS A 216 11.33 10.14 13.16
CA LYS A 216 12.11 9.26 12.28
C LYS A 216 11.60 9.26 10.84
N PHE A 217 10.30 9.40 10.64
CA PHE A 217 9.69 9.61 9.33
C PHE A 217 9.72 11.08 8.91
N ARG A 218 9.53 11.34 7.63
CA ARG A 218 9.43 12.70 7.09
C ARG A 218 8.17 13.43 7.58
N SER A 219 7.11 12.70 7.80
CA SER A 219 5.81 13.17 8.28
C SER A 219 5.53 12.69 9.70
N ARG A 220 4.63 13.39 10.41
CA ARG A 220 4.11 12.95 11.70
C ARG A 220 3.03 11.87 11.54
N THR A 221 2.37 11.81 10.40
CA THR A 221 1.49 10.70 10.04
C THR A 221 2.25 9.74 9.12
N VAL A 222 2.08 8.46 9.37
CA VAL A 222 2.73 7.37 8.64
C VAL A 222 1.68 6.64 7.81
N PRO A 223 1.58 6.91 6.50
CA PRO A 223 0.75 6.11 5.63
C PRO A 223 1.37 4.73 5.47
N CYS A 224 0.53 3.71 5.56
CA CYS A 224 0.88 2.34 5.27
C CYS A 224 0.00 1.82 4.14
N PHE A 225 0.60 1.07 3.24
CA PHE A 225 -0.12 0.23 2.29
C PHE A 225 0.06 -1.22 2.72
N PHE A 226 -1.03 -1.83 3.18
CA PHE A 226 -0.94 -3.10 3.89
C PHE A 226 -1.55 -4.29 3.15
N ASP A 227 -2.68 -4.16 2.49
CA ASP A 227 -3.32 -5.28 1.79
C ASP A 227 -3.96 -4.87 0.47
N ALA A 228 -3.34 -5.33 -0.63
CA ALA A 228 -3.88 -5.18 -1.99
C ALA A 228 -5.10 -6.09 -2.28
N SER A 229 -5.40 -7.06 -1.42
CA SER A 229 -6.50 -8.01 -1.68
C SER A 229 -7.88 -7.42 -1.42
N GLU A 230 -7.97 -6.29 -0.71
CA GLU A 230 -9.22 -5.58 -0.45
C GLU A 230 -9.17 -4.17 -1.03
N THR A 231 -9.78 -3.99 -2.20
CA THR A 231 -9.91 -2.69 -2.86
C THR A 231 -11.18 -1.96 -2.42
N LYS A 232 -11.45 -1.94 -1.12
CA LYS A 232 -12.65 -1.29 -0.58
C LYS A 232 -12.50 0.22 -0.42
N GLY A 233 -11.27 0.71 -0.50
CA GLY A 233 -10.98 2.13 -0.49
C GLY A 233 -11.42 2.81 0.79
N ASP A 234 -10.75 2.51 1.90
CA ASP A 234 -10.97 3.19 3.17
C ASP A 234 -9.63 3.63 3.77
N ILE A 235 -9.67 4.54 4.72
CA ILE A 235 -8.54 4.97 5.52
C ILE A 235 -8.80 4.56 6.96
N HIS A 236 -7.92 3.74 7.51
CA HIS A 236 -8.04 3.23 8.87
C HIS A 236 -6.92 3.77 9.74
N GLU A 237 -7.28 4.54 10.77
CA GLU A 237 -6.33 4.90 11.81
C GLU A 237 -6.02 3.66 12.65
N LYS A 238 -4.77 3.22 12.66
CA LYS A 238 -4.30 2.05 13.38
C LYS A 238 -3.73 2.38 14.75
N ALA A 239 -3.11 3.55 14.88
CA ALA A 239 -2.61 4.08 16.14
C ALA A 239 -2.47 5.61 16.04
N ALA A 240 -2.75 6.32 17.13
CA ALA A 240 -2.56 7.77 17.18
C ALA A 240 -2.20 8.24 18.59
N ASP A 241 -1.39 9.33 18.65
CA ASP A 241 -1.07 10.04 19.87
C ASP A 241 -0.74 11.51 19.53
N GLY A 242 -1.66 12.41 19.87
CA GLY A 242 -1.56 13.83 19.55
C GLY A 242 -1.41 14.07 18.05
N PRO A 243 -0.34 14.76 17.60
CA PRO A 243 -0.15 15.06 16.19
C PRO A 243 0.41 13.89 15.36
N CYS A 244 0.73 12.76 15.99
CA CYS A 244 1.30 11.60 15.34
C CYS A 244 0.26 10.50 15.18
N ALA A 245 0.18 9.88 13.99
CA ALA A 245 -0.72 8.79 13.71
C ALA A 245 -0.17 7.84 12.64
N VAL A 246 -0.65 6.60 12.65
CA VAL A 246 -0.36 5.57 11.66
C VAL A 246 -1.67 5.19 10.98
N PHE A 247 -1.68 5.20 9.67
CA PHE A 247 -2.86 4.93 8.86
C PHE A 247 -2.59 3.79 7.88
N ASP A 248 -3.53 2.86 7.79
CA ASP A 248 -3.67 2.00 6.63
C ASP A 248 -4.54 2.72 5.60
N LEU A 249 -3.92 3.19 4.52
CA LEU A 249 -4.60 3.90 3.44
C LEU A 249 -4.80 2.92 2.28
N MET A 250 -5.98 2.33 2.20
CA MET A 250 -6.27 1.24 1.29
C MET A 250 -6.54 1.73 -0.15
N PRO A 251 -6.01 1.06 -1.17
CA PRO A 251 -6.38 1.33 -2.55
C PRO A 251 -7.85 0.96 -2.81
N ASN A 252 -8.47 1.65 -3.76
CA ASN A 252 -9.82 1.36 -4.24
C ASN A 252 -9.86 1.05 -5.75
N ALA A 253 -8.69 0.85 -6.35
CA ALA A 253 -8.53 0.35 -7.70
C ALA A 253 -7.38 -0.67 -7.77
N ASN A 254 -7.60 -1.74 -8.55
CA ASN A 254 -6.63 -2.84 -8.71
C ASN A 254 -5.50 -2.47 -9.67
N ASP A 255 -4.37 -3.19 -9.57
CA ASP A 255 -3.30 -3.13 -10.56
C ASP A 255 -3.76 -3.70 -11.90
N ARG A 256 -3.71 -2.85 -12.94
CA ARG A 256 -3.98 -3.19 -14.34
C ARG A 256 -2.91 -2.63 -15.27
N PHE A 257 -1.66 -2.55 -14.76
CA PHE A 257 -0.49 -2.14 -15.53
C PHE A 257 0.51 -3.30 -15.73
N GLY A 258 0.03 -4.54 -15.70
CA GLY A 258 0.86 -5.72 -15.93
C GLY A 258 1.22 -6.49 -14.67
N THR A 259 0.98 -5.95 -13.49
CA THR A 259 1.23 -6.52 -12.17
C THR A 259 2.71 -6.87 -11.92
N TRP A 260 3.03 -7.49 -10.79
CA TRP A 260 4.36 -8.00 -10.48
C TRP A 260 4.88 -9.04 -11.50
N THR A 261 3.98 -9.69 -12.25
CA THR A 261 4.35 -10.67 -13.29
C THR A 261 4.74 -10.03 -14.62
N ASN A 262 4.60 -8.71 -14.76
CA ASN A 262 4.85 -7.97 -16.00
C ASN A 262 4.13 -8.59 -17.21
N SER A 263 2.86 -8.91 -17.05
CA SER A 263 2.06 -9.72 -17.99
C SER A 263 1.17 -8.85 -18.87
N PRO A 264 1.29 -8.92 -20.21
CA PRO A 264 0.51 -8.09 -21.13
C PRO A 264 -1.02 -8.30 -21.01
N ASP A 265 -1.47 -9.51 -20.68
CA ASP A 265 -2.88 -9.84 -20.47
C ASP A 265 -3.47 -9.18 -19.20
N LYS A 266 -2.63 -8.64 -18.32
CA LYS A 266 -3.02 -7.87 -17.14
C LYS A 266 -3.08 -6.38 -17.38
N VAL A 267 -2.76 -5.90 -18.60
CA VAL A 267 -2.78 -4.47 -18.94
C VAL A 267 -4.16 -4.05 -19.42
N ASN A 268 -4.75 -3.05 -18.76
CA ASN A 268 -6.05 -2.51 -19.16
C ASN A 268 -6.20 -1.04 -18.73
N ALA A 269 -5.90 -0.10 -19.65
CA ALA A 269 -6.08 1.32 -19.41
C ALA A 269 -7.56 1.73 -19.22
N ASP A 270 -8.48 1.08 -19.95
CA ASP A 270 -9.91 1.40 -19.89
C ASP A 270 -10.54 0.98 -18.55
N TYR A 271 -9.91 0.05 -17.81
CA TYR A 271 -10.30 -0.22 -16.44
C TYR A 271 -10.21 1.02 -15.55
N TYR A 272 -9.17 1.84 -15.74
CA TYR A 272 -9.03 3.09 -14.98
C TYR A 272 -9.92 4.19 -15.55
N LEU A 273 -9.80 4.47 -16.85
CA LEU A 273 -10.57 5.52 -17.51
C LEU A 273 -10.67 5.21 -19.01
N SER A 274 -11.88 5.19 -19.56
CA SER A 274 -12.11 5.02 -21.00
C SER A 274 -11.56 6.18 -21.81
N ALA A 275 -11.39 5.98 -23.12
CA ALA A 275 -10.85 6.98 -24.01
C ALA A 275 -11.68 8.28 -24.07
N ASP A 276 -13.00 8.19 -23.85
CA ASP A 276 -13.92 9.33 -23.80
C ASP A 276 -14.08 9.93 -22.39
N GLY A 277 -13.37 9.39 -21.38
CA GLY A 277 -13.42 9.85 -19.99
C GLY A 277 -14.70 9.54 -19.22
N LYS A 278 -15.65 8.78 -19.80
CA LYS A 278 -16.99 8.60 -19.21
C LYS A 278 -17.16 7.32 -18.41
N SER A 279 -16.24 6.39 -18.51
CA SER A 279 -16.31 5.11 -17.80
C SER A 279 -14.94 4.69 -17.26
N GLY A 280 -14.93 3.63 -16.45
CA GLY A 280 -13.76 3.15 -15.72
C GLY A 280 -13.91 3.38 -14.23
N ILE A 281 -12.94 2.88 -13.44
CA ILE A 281 -13.02 2.93 -11.97
C ILE A 281 -12.91 4.38 -11.47
N LEU A 282 -12.05 5.20 -12.10
CA LEU A 282 -11.86 6.60 -11.69
C LEU A 282 -13.13 7.43 -11.93
N ALA A 283 -13.75 7.29 -13.11
CA ALA A 283 -15.00 7.98 -13.39
C ALA A 283 -16.08 7.60 -12.37
N ARG A 284 -16.21 6.30 -12.04
CA ARG A 284 -17.18 5.84 -11.03
C ARG A 284 -16.93 6.42 -9.64
N HIS A 285 -15.68 6.48 -9.18
CA HIS A 285 -15.34 7.06 -7.87
C HIS A 285 -15.67 8.55 -7.82
N ILE A 286 -15.34 9.29 -8.88
CA ILE A 286 -15.61 10.71 -8.97
C ILE A 286 -17.11 10.98 -9.02
N GLU A 287 -17.88 10.22 -9.79
CA GLU A 287 -19.34 10.36 -9.87
C GLU A 287 -20.05 9.99 -8.55
N ALA A 288 -19.49 9.02 -7.83
CA ALA A 288 -19.98 8.66 -6.50
C ALA A 288 -19.58 9.68 -5.40
N GLY A 289 -18.79 10.70 -5.72
CA GLY A 289 -18.29 11.67 -4.73
C GLY A 289 -17.29 11.03 -3.76
N ALA A 290 -16.53 10.03 -4.19
CA ALA A 290 -15.52 9.41 -3.35
C ALA A 290 -14.43 10.44 -2.97
N PRO A 291 -13.96 10.46 -1.70
CA PRO A 291 -12.95 11.40 -1.27
C PRO A 291 -11.61 11.20 -1.99
N TYR A 292 -11.30 9.96 -2.36
CA TYR A 292 -10.11 9.65 -3.12
C TYR A 292 -10.33 8.48 -4.09
N ALA A 293 -9.44 8.39 -5.09
CA ALA A 293 -9.25 7.24 -5.95
C ALA A 293 -7.75 6.92 -5.97
N LEU A 294 -7.40 5.77 -5.42
CA LEU A 294 -6.04 5.32 -5.24
C LEU A 294 -5.91 3.91 -5.79
N TRP A 295 -4.90 3.69 -6.65
CA TRP A 295 -4.57 2.36 -7.13
C TRP A 295 -3.20 1.93 -6.62
N TYR A 296 -2.98 0.63 -6.59
CA TYR A 296 -1.63 0.09 -6.45
C TYR A 296 -1.15 -0.45 -7.79
N SER A 297 0.15 -0.53 -7.93
CA SER A 297 0.84 -1.04 -9.10
C SER A 297 2.18 -1.64 -8.67
N HIS A 298 2.80 -2.38 -9.58
CA HIS A 298 4.12 -2.94 -9.34
C HIS A 298 5.12 -2.38 -10.33
N TRP A 299 6.31 -2.14 -9.86
CA TRP A 299 7.37 -1.58 -10.66
C TRP A 299 7.68 -2.40 -11.92
N GLN A 300 7.57 -3.73 -11.84
CA GLN A 300 7.79 -4.61 -13.01
C GLN A 300 6.88 -4.24 -14.19
N GLY A 301 5.61 -3.94 -13.92
CA GLY A 301 4.65 -3.51 -14.93
C GLY A 301 4.83 -2.05 -15.37
N LEU A 302 5.21 -1.16 -14.46
CA LEU A 302 5.33 0.29 -14.70
C LEU A 302 6.71 0.73 -15.20
N ASN A 303 7.72 -0.13 -15.20
CA ASN A 303 9.07 0.24 -15.60
C ASN A 303 9.11 0.84 -17.03
N PRO A 304 9.53 2.09 -17.22
CA PRO A 304 9.54 2.74 -18.53
C PRO A 304 10.37 2.04 -19.61
N ALA A 305 11.37 1.25 -19.20
CA ALA A 305 12.25 0.54 -20.12
C ALA A 305 11.76 -0.87 -20.48
N LYS A 306 11.07 -1.54 -19.55
CA LYS A 306 10.76 -2.99 -19.66
C LYS A 306 9.31 -3.33 -19.35
N GLY A 307 8.58 -2.45 -18.65
CA GLY A 307 7.23 -2.69 -18.18
C GLY A 307 6.20 -2.67 -19.31
N VAL A 308 5.40 -3.72 -19.39
CA VAL A 308 4.32 -3.83 -20.38
C VAL A 308 3.20 -2.81 -20.17
N GLY A 309 3.06 -2.31 -18.94
CA GLY A 309 2.01 -1.38 -18.53
C GLY A 309 2.39 0.10 -18.66
N TRP A 310 3.66 0.43 -18.91
CA TRP A 310 4.10 1.82 -18.96
C TRP A 310 3.27 2.70 -19.92
N ARG A 311 3.06 2.21 -21.15
CA ARG A 311 2.25 2.93 -22.14
C ARG A 311 0.80 3.13 -21.71
N ALA A 312 0.23 2.12 -21.01
CA ALA A 312 -1.12 2.22 -20.46
C ALA A 312 -1.19 3.25 -19.33
N PHE A 313 -0.16 3.31 -18.48
CA PHE A 313 -0.06 4.31 -17.41
C PHE A 313 -0.02 5.73 -18.02
N VAL A 314 0.87 5.98 -18.96
CA VAL A 314 0.95 7.27 -19.69
C VAL A 314 -0.43 7.64 -20.26
N MET A 315 -1.06 6.72 -20.98
CA MET A 315 -2.40 6.92 -21.56
C MET A 315 -3.46 7.27 -20.51
N VAL A 316 -3.45 6.60 -19.34
CA VAL A 316 -4.38 6.91 -18.24
C VAL A 316 -4.16 8.33 -17.73
N ILE A 317 -2.91 8.74 -17.53
CA ILE A 317 -2.59 10.12 -17.11
C ILE A 317 -3.05 11.16 -18.13
N GLU A 318 -2.80 10.95 -19.42
CA GLU A 318 -3.27 11.83 -20.49
C GLU A 318 -4.81 11.97 -20.52
N ARG A 319 -5.52 10.85 -20.35
CA ARG A 319 -6.99 10.83 -20.25
C ARG A 319 -7.50 11.59 -19.02
N ILE A 320 -6.86 11.42 -17.86
CA ILE A 320 -7.18 12.16 -16.64
C ILE A 320 -7.02 13.67 -16.89
N GLN A 321 -5.90 14.08 -17.47
CA GLN A 321 -5.64 15.49 -17.77
C GLN A 321 -6.63 16.06 -18.77
N THR A 322 -7.07 15.26 -19.74
CA THR A 322 -8.03 15.68 -20.77
C THR A 322 -9.47 15.78 -20.23
N HIS A 323 -9.90 14.81 -19.42
CA HIS A 323 -11.32 14.66 -19.11
C HIS A 323 -11.68 14.95 -17.63
N LEU A 324 -10.70 14.87 -16.72
CA LEU A 324 -10.99 14.94 -15.29
C LEU A 324 -10.22 16.04 -14.54
N ARG A 325 -9.40 16.83 -15.25
CA ARG A 325 -8.49 17.83 -14.67
C ARG A 325 -9.15 18.71 -13.59
N ASP A 326 -10.35 19.20 -13.85
CA ASP A 326 -11.05 20.13 -12.97
C ASP A 326 -11.78 19.43 -11.80
N ARG A 327 -11.86 18.11 -11.87
CA ARG A 327 -12.59 17.25 -10.91
C ARG A 327 -11.69 16.52 -9.92
N VAL A 328 -10.37 16.58 -10.14
CA VAL A 328 -9.39 15.81 -9.36
C VAL A 328 -8.25 16.68 -8.86
N VAL A 329 -7.55 16.19 -7.86
CA VAL A 329 -6.29 16.75 -7.36
C VAL A 329 -5.34 15.62 -6.99
N TRP A 330 -4.08 15.74 -7.39
CA TRP A 330 -3.08 14.77 -7.02
C TRP A 330 -2.49 15.06 -5.64
N MET A 331 -2.38 14.03 -4.80
CA MET A 331 -1.73 14.09 -3.48
C MET A 331 -0.91 12.85 -3.20
N ARG A 332 0.20 13.05 -2.50
CA ARG A 332 0.98 11.94 -1.93
C ARG A 332 0.19 11.28 -0.79
N PRO A 333 0.37 9.99 -0.52
CA PRO A 333 -0.21 9.31 0.65
C PRO A 333 0.08 10.03 1.97
N SER A 334 1.29 10.56 2.16
CA SER A 334 1.65 11.33 3.36
C SER A 334 0.86 12.64 3.49
N ASP A 335 0.59 13.35 2.38
CA ASP A 335 -0.23 14.56 2.39
C ASP A 335 -1.69 14.24 2.70
N ILE A 336 -2.22 13.13 2.18
CA ILE A 336 -3.58 12.65 2.45
C ILE A 336 -3.74 12.38 3.94
N THR A 337 -2.88 11.54 4.52
CA THR A 337 -2.97 11.16 5.93
C THR A 337 -2.75 12.34 6.88
N ASN A 338 -1.83 13.26 6.56
CA ASN A 338 -1.63 14.47 7.34
C ASN A 338 -2.87 15.37 7.39
N ARG A 339 -3.49 15.62 6.23
CA ARG A 339 -4.69 16.45 6.14
C ARG A 339 -5.88 15.78 6.79
N TYR A 340 -6.04 14.49 6.58
CA TYR A 340 -7.10 13.68 7.19
C TYR A 340 -7.01 13.73 8.72
N HIS A 341 -5.84 13.49 9.29
CA HIS A 341 -5.62 13.51 10.74
C HIS A 341 -5.85 14.91 11.32
N ALA A 342 -5.27 15.95 10.72
CA ALA A 342 -5.40 17.33 11.17
C ALA A 342 -6.84 17.84 11.16
N ALA A 343 -7.67 17.38 10.22
CA ALA A 343 -9.07 17.75 10.08
C ALA A 343 -10.04 16.85 10.84
N GLY A 344 -9.55 15.75 11.42
CA GLY A 344 -10.40 14.72 12.03
C GLY A 344 -11.30 14.01 11.00
N GLY A 345 -10.84 13.85 9.75
CA GLY A 345 -11.58 13.21 8.67
C GLY A 345 -11.46 13.95 7.33
N TRP A 346 -12.41 13.72 6.43
CA TRP A 346 -12.41 14.25 5.06
C TRP A 346 -12.88 15.72 4.92
N SER A 347 -13.23 16.42 6.00
CA SER A 347 -13.75 17.80 5.96
C SER A 347 -12.79 18.81 5.30
N PHE A 348 -11.49 18.51 5.23
CA PHE A 348 -10.53 19.36 4.52
C PHE A 348 -10.78 19.45 3.01
N LEU A 349 -11.52 18.50 2.42
CA LEU A 349 -11.89 18.54 1.00
C LEU A 349 -12.83 19.70 0.69
N ASP A 350 -13.67 20.11 1.63
CA ASP A 350 -14.60 21.23 1.46
C ASP A 350 -13.86 22.56 1.19
N ALA A 351 -12.62 22.69 1.67
CA ALA A 351 -11.77 23.85 1.46
C ALA A 351 -10.97 23.82 0.14
N MET A 352 -11.06 22.69 -0.59
CA MET A 352 -10.30 22.46 -1.84
C MET A 352 -11.19 22.56 -3.10
N GLY A 353 -12.48 22.85 -2.93
CA GLY A 353 -13.48 22.97 -3.99
C GLY A 353 -13.42 24.26 -4.80
#